data_3e39ddbf4e9bc25ce9d3741f211b5974
#
_entry.id   3e39ddbf4e9bc25ce9d3741f211b5974
#
_cell.length_a   1.000
_cell.length_b   1.000
_cell.length_c   1.000
_cell.angle_alpha   90.00
_cell.angle_beta   90.00
_cell.angle_gamma   90.00
#
_symmetry.space_group_name_H-M   'P 1'
#
loop_
_entity.id
_entity.type
_entity.pdbx_description
1 polymer ?
#
loop_
_entity_poly.entity_id
_entity_poly.type
_entity_poly.pdbx_seq_one_letter_code
_entity_poly.pdbx_strand_id
1 'polypeptide(L)'
;MYLKISRNAKGRASLSICEKYRDPITRKPKDRIIRSLGFADTYDHLYDDPIAHFRDVVKQMNEEQKHVSSLSVLIDMDEALVPDSSDLKNVGYGFIKRIYKALEIDKFWKGVAKKEKTNIDLEKIFSLLVFMRIIRPGSKKDTYEHRDMLFESFEDIKLDDVYRALDYYTKYDAEFQVWLYDHSAPLYKRNIRTTYFDCTNYYYDISKPDIDELDEDGNVLKKRYRKYGPEKNHRKDPIIEMGLLIDADAIPLSYGLFPGNESEKVNMLPIIKKAKSRFGLERTIVVADRGLNTSDNIFYLNGNNKKENNPRDGYVYGQSIRGADKEFKKWCIDPEGYQNDKITDGCDTIIFRHKSRIYPKTIHVNVDKDTDHPKKKEITVDQKQMVYYSQKYAEKQALERQRAIQRAEDLIRHPKKYDKVSAKGASGYVKNIAFNKETGEVIDLNLKLDVEKIEEESKYDGYYSIVTSELNMSDIEIRKIYKGLSRIEETFRITKSELDTRPIHVTTNEHIESHFTTCFAAITLLRLLEISLGNKYPAPQIIESLRQFNCVNISSNIYRMTYTNEILKQCGALHDIDTGKKHRTKEEIRRILKY
;
A
#
# COMPACT_ATOMS: atom_id res chain seq x y z
N MET A 1 21.99 5.87 -48.12
CA MET A 1 22.71 6.75 -49.08
C MET A 1 23.43 5.88 -50.11
N TYR A 2 23.79 6.47 -51.28
CA TYR A 2 24.56 5.81 -52.32
C TYR A 2 25.45 6.80 -53.07
N LEU A 3 26.56 6.32 -53.66
CA LEU A 3 27.43 7.14 -54.49
C LEU A 3 26.85 7.23 -55.89
N LYS A 4 26.46 8.42 -56.32
CA LYS A 4 26.01 8.71 -57.70
C LYS A 4 27.24 9.14 -58.52
N ILE A 5 27.46 8.45 -59.61
CA ILE A 5 28.55 8.74 -60.56
C ILE A 5 27.92 9.20 -61.85
N SER A 6 28.24 10.42 -62.29
CA SER A 6 27.78 10.97 -63.54
C SER A 6 28.98 11.31 -64.42
N ARG A 7 28.94 10.94 -65.69
CA ARG A 7 30.04 11.23 -66.61
C ARG A 7 29.63 12.34 -67.59
N ASN A 8 30.49 13.32 -67.75
CA ASN A 8 30.30 14.37 -68.73
C ASN A 8 30.66 13.92 -70.15
N ALA A 9 30.40 14.76 -71.16
CA ALA A 9 30.70 14.46 -72.58
C ALA A 9 32.19 14.21 -72.88
N LYS A 10 33.11 14.61 -71.97
CA LYS A 10 34.57 14.36 -72.02
C LYS A 10 35.00 13.14 -71.23
N GLY A 11 34.06 12.29 -70.75
CA GLY A 11 34.31 11.07 -69.99
C GLY A 11 34.71 11.25 -68.51
N ARG A 12 34.85 12.50 -67.99
CA ARG A 12 35.20 12.75 -66.60
C ARG A 12 34.05 12.36 -65.66
N ALA A 13 34.33 11.58 -64.63
CA ALA A 13 33.36 11.13 -63.63
C ALA A 13 33.15 12.18 -62.53
N SER A 14 31.95 12.67 -62.35
CA SER A 14 31.51 13.54 -61.26
C SER A 14 30.88 12.63 -60.20
N LEU A 15 31.27 12.85 -58.91
CA LEU A 15 30.85 12.10 -57.74
C LEU A 15 29.90 12.91 -56.88
N SER A 16 28.84 12.30 -56.41
CA SER A 16 27.92 12.89 -55.42
C SER A 16 27.33 11.83 -54.51
N ILE A 17 27.26 12.12 -53.23
CA ILE A 17 26.56 11.28 -52.26
C ILE A 17 25.08 11.67 -52.29
N CYS A 18 24.23 10.70 -52.61
CA CYS A 18 22.77 10.92 -52.79
C CYS A 18 21.99 9.99 -51.85
N GLU A 19 20.79 10.44 -51.51
CA GLU A 19 19.78 9.68 -50.75
C GLU A 19 18.50 9.59 -51.60
N LYS A 20 17.90 8.40 -51.59
CA LYS A 20 16.55 8.22 -52.16
C LYS A 20 15.50 8.58 -51.10
N TYR A 21 14.58 9.48 -51.42
CA TYR A 21 13.42 9.79 -50.62
C TYR A 21 12.14 9.72 -51.42
N ARG A 22 11.02 9.54 -50.77
CA ARG A 22 9.70 9.66 -51.41
C ARG A 22 9.21 11.08 -51.24
N ASP A 23 8.94 11.73 -52.35
CA ASP A 23 8.34 13.06 -52.38
C ASP A 23 6.98 13.04 -51.64
N PRO A 24 6.79 13.86 -50.62
CA PRO A 24 5.58 13.82 -49.78
C PRO A 24 4.29 14.15 -50.55
N ILE A 25 4.39 14.93 -51.61
CA ILE A 25 3.24 15.35 -52.44
C ILE A 25 2.95 14.34 -53.55
N THR A 26 3.96 13.98 -54.35
CA THR A 26 3.78 13.11 -55.52
C THR A 26 3.93 11.62 -55.21
N ARG A 27 4.39 11.26 -54.03
CA ARG A 27 4.74 9.89 -53.58
C ARG A 27 5.71 9.14 -54.46
N LYS A 28 6.33 9.81 -55.44
CA LYS A 28 7.34 9.21 -56.32
C LYS A 28 8.71 9.24 -55.68
N PRO A 29 9.56 8.23 -55.93
CA PRO A 29 10.94 8.25 -55.47
C PRO A 29 11.72 9.34 -56.20
N LYS A 30 12.46 10.17 -55.43
CA LYS A 30 13.38 11.21 -55.92
C LYS A 30 14.71 11.05 -55.26
N ASP A 31 15.79 11.56 -55.92
CA ASP A 31 17.14 11.62 -55.36
C ASP A 31 17.39 13.02 -54.81
N ARG A 32 17.92 13.08 -53.59
CA ARG A 32 18.43 14.30 -52.98
C ARG A 32 19.95 14.21 -52.86
N ILE A 33 20.69 15.20 -53.34
CA ILE A 33 22.14 15.29 -53.16
C ILE A 33 22.40 15.72 -51.70
N ILE A 34 23.11 14.88 -50.96
CA ILE A 34 23.53 15.16 -49.59
C ILE A 34 24.87 15.89 -49.61
N ARG A 35 25.79 15.47 -50.50
CA ARG A 35 27.10 16.10 -50.64
C ARG A 35 27.61 15.95 -52.09
N SER A 36 28.00 17.03 -52.71
CA SER A 36 28.73 17.02 -53.98
C SER A 36 30.22 16.87 -53.72
N LEU A 37 30.87 15.92 -54.33
CA LEU A 37 32.28 15.64 -54.16
C LEU A 37 33.16 16.20 -55.29
N GLY A 38 32.53 16.63 -56.41
CA GLY A 38 33.25 17.10 -57.59
C GLY A 38 33.72 15.97 -58.50
N PHE A 39 34.78 16.15 -59.27
CA PHE A 39 35.29 15.16 -60.19
C PHE A 39 36.24 14.15 -59.53
N ALA A 40 36.14 12.87 -59.89
CA ALA A 40 36.93 11.81 -59.33
C ALA A 40 38.44 12.02 -59.52
N ASP A 41 38.86 12.52 -60.68
CA ASP A 41 40.25 12.79 -61.00
C ASP A 41 40.91 13.90 -60.15
N THR A 42 40.13 14.68 -59.44
CA THR A 42 40.65 15.67 -58.46
C THR A 42 41.26 14.99 -57.23
N TYR A 43 40.95 13.71 -56.99
CA TYR A 43 41.36 12.91 -55.83
C TYR A 43 42.42 11.84 -56.16
N ASP A 44 42.87 11.74 -57.46
CA ASP A 44 43.88 10.76 -57.87
C ASP A 44 45.23 10.92 -57.17
N HIS A 45 45.48 12.10 -56.62
CA HIS A 45 46.70 12.35 -55.83
C HIS A 45 46.56 11.95 -54.34
N LEU A 46 45.34 11.59 -53.88
CA LEU A 46 45.04 11.21 -52.51
C LEU A 46 44.69 9.75 -52.37
N TYR A 47 44.08 9.16 -53.40
CA TYR A 47 43.58 7.77 -53.35
C TYR A 47 43.92 7.06 -54.65
N ASP A 48 44.37 5.79 -54.58
CA ASP A 48 44.65 4.96 -55.74
C ASP A 48 43.37 4.68 -56.57
N ASP A 49 42.22 4.57 -55.93
CA ASP A 49 40.90 4.52 -56.57
C ASP A 49 39.89 5.41 -55.76
N PRO A 50 39.74 6.66 -56.15
CA PRO A 50 38.78 7.57 -55.51
C PRO A 50 37.34 7.08 -55.52
N ILE A 51 36.93 6.31 -56.53
CA ILE A 51 35.57 5.79 -56.60
C ILE A 51 35.35 4.69 -55.57
N ALA A 52 36.31 3.79 -55.40
CA ALA A 52 36.26 2.77 -54.39
C ALA A 52 36.27 3.38 -52.99
N HIS A 53 37.19 4.35 -52.77
CA HIS A 53 37.28 5.05 -51.47
C HIS A 53 35.91 5.71 -51.07
N PHE A 54 35.30 6.46 -51.98
CA PHE A 54 34.00 7.09 -51.66
C PHE A 54 32.84 6.10 -51.59
N ARG A 55 32.90 4.93 -52.18
CA ARG A 55 31.95 3.82 -51.91
C ARG A 55 32.08 3.29 -50.49
N ASP A 56 33.28 3.13 -49.99
CA ASP A 56 33.52 2.71 -48.61
C ASP A 56 33.09 3.76 -47.62
N VAL A 57 33.34 5.05 -47.89
CA VAL A 57 32.83 6.16 -47.08
C VAL A 57 31.30 6.13 -47.02
N VAL A 58 30.62 5.95 -48.15
CA VAL A 58 29.16 5.82 -48.15
C VAL A 58 28.68 4.57 -47.42
N LYS A 59 29.44 3.48 -47.49
CA LYS A 59 29.14 2.27 -46.73
C LYS A 59 29.24 2.53 -45.21
N GLN A 60 30.30 3.19 -44.74
CA GLN A 60 30.46 3.60 -43.35
C GLN A 60 29.35 4.55 -42.91
N MET A 61 29.03 5.59 -43.71
CA MET A 61 27.90 6.49 -43.44
C MET A 61 26.56 5.76 -43.33
N ASN A 62 26.33 4.72 -44.13
CA ASN A 62 25.13 3.90 -44.03
C ASN A 62 25.13 2.97 -42.80
N GLU A 63 26.30 2.50 -42.37
CA GLU A 63 26.44 1.72 -41.13
C GLU A 63 26.20 2.60 -39.92
N GLU A 64 26.73 3.81 -39.88
CA GLU A 64 26.46 4.80 -38.84
C GLU A 64 25.00 5.24 -38.81
N GLN A 65 24.35 5.41 -39.98
CA GLN A 65 22.91 5.72 -40.07
C GLN A 65 22.00 4.54 -39.66
N LYS A 66 22.45 3.29 -39.75
CA LYS A 66 21.67 2.14 -39.25
C LYS A 66 21.38 2.22 -37.75
N HIS A 67 22.18 2.98 -37.01
CA HIS A 67 21.99 3.22 -35.59
C HIS A 67 21.13 4.44 -35.26
N VAL A 68 20.77 5.26 -36.25
CA VAL A 68 19.92 6.45 -36.04
C VAL A 68 18.69 6.38 -36.93
N SER A 69 17.59 5.88 -36.38
CA SER A 69 16.29 6.00 -37.04
C SER A 69 15.78 7.45 -36.87
N SER A 70 15.80 8.24 -37.93
CA SER A 70 15.21 9.58 -37.96
C SER A 70 13.79 9.55 -38.56
N LEU A 71 12.86 10.26 -37.91
CA LEU A 71 11.51 10.45 -38.38
C LEU A 71 11.24 11.96 -38.54
N SER A 72 10.77 12.39 -39.72
CA SER A 72 10.31 13.77 -39.92
C SER A 72 8.83 13.83 -39.61
N VAL A 73 8.44 14.74 -38.73
CA VAL A 73 7.07 14.94 -38.27
C VAL A 73 6.61 16.32 -38.72
N LEU A 74 5.44 16.42 -39.32
CA LEU A 74 4.76 17.68 -39.57
C LEU A 74 3.95 18.05 -38.34
N ILE A 75 4.16 19.26 -37.83
CA ILE A 75 3.45 19.83 -36.70
C ILE A 75 2.58 20.95 -37.24
N ASP A 76 1.31 20.93 -36.94
CA ASP A 76 0.40 22.04 -37.19
C ASP A 76 0.65 23.12 -36.14
N MET A 77 1.14 24.27 -36.58
CA MET A 77 1.47 25.38 -35.65
C MET A 77 0.22 26.16 -35.23
N ASP A 78 -0.90 25.93 -35.89
CA ASP A 78 -2.19 26.58 -35.60
C ASP A 78 -3.12 25.68 -34.77
N GLU A 79 -2.64 24.47 -34.35
CA GLU A 79 -3.41 23.57 -33.51
C GLU A 79 -3.68 24.20 -32.15
N ALA A 80 -4.95 24.36 -31.78
CA ALA A 80 -5.36 24.97 -30.53
C ALA A 80 -5.54 23.91 -29.42
N LEU A 81 -5.22 24.28 -28.19
CA LEU A 81 -5.54 23.45 -27.01
C LEU A 81 -7.07 23.37 -26.83
N VAL A 82 -7.56 22.18 -26.53
CA VAL A 82 -8.95 21.98 -26.14
C VAL A 82 -9.11 22.41 -24.68
N PRO A 83 -10.00 23.35 -24.34
CA PRO A 83 -10.23 23.75 -22.96
C PRO A 83 -10.56 22.55 -22.07
N ASP A 84 -10.07 22.58 -20.85
CA ASP A 84 -10.28 21.55 -19.81
C ASP A 84 -9.81 20.14 -20.19
N SER A 85 -8.98 20.00 -21.24
CA SER A 85 -8.36 18.74 -21.63
C SER A 85 -6.83 18.79 -21.46
N SER A 86 -6.22 17.61 -21.29
CA SER A 86 -4.78 17.47 -21.23
C SER A 86 -4.30 16.45 -22.26
N ASP A 87 -3.32 16.85 -23.07
CA ASP A 87 -2.66 15.94 -24.02
C ASP A 87 -1.76 14.93 -23.31
N LEU A 88 -1.52 15.15 -22.01
CA LEU A 88 -0.68 14.29 -21.20
C LEU A 88 -1.41 13.00 -20.83
N LYS A 89 -0.94 11.85 -21.34
CA LYS A 89 -1.50 10.53 -21.05
C LYS A 89 -0.54 9.71 -20.22
N ASN A 90 -1.04 9.19 -19.09
CA ASN A 90 -0.25 8.29 -18.26
C ASN A 90 -0.14 6.90 -18.90
N VAL A 91 1.05 6.31 -18.84
CA VAL A 91 1.36 4.95 -19.29
C VAL A 91 1.93 4.10 -18.14
N GLY A 92 2.23 4.71 -17.00
CA GLY A 92 2.81 4.03 -15.84
C GLY A 92 1.91 2.96 -15.25
N TYR A 93 0.59 3.15 -15.32
CA TYR A 93 -0.36 2.13 -14.89
C TYR A 93 -0.23 0.81 -15.67
N GLY A 94 0.45 0.80 -16.82
CA GLY A 94 0.69 -0.41 -17.61
C GLY A 94 1.43 -1.49 -16.84
N PHE A 95 2.35 -1.13 -15.94
CA PHE A 95 3.04 -2.10 -15.08
C PHE A 95 2.11 -2.70 -14.02
N ILE A 96 1.18 -1.92 -13.47
CA ILE A 96 0.12 -2.41 -12.57
C ILE A 96 -0.88 -3.28 -13.34
N LYS A 97 -1.25 -2.87 -14.56
CA LYS A 97 -2.19 -3.61 -15.42
C LYS A 97 -1.67 -5.01 -15.76
N ARG A 98 -0.35 -5.20 -15.89
CA ARG A 98 0.23 -6.53 -16.11
C ARG A 98 -0.02 -7.46 -14.94
N ILE A 99 0.16 -6.99 -13.71
CA ILE A 99 -0.15 -7.77 -12.51
C ILE A 99 -1.66 -8.02 -12.41
N TYR A 100 -2.47 -7.00 -12.69
CA TYR A 100 -3.93 -7.10 -12.74
C TYR A 100 -4.40 -8.23 -13.69
N LYS A 101 -3.78 -8.33 -14.86
CA LYS A 101 -4.05 -9.38 -15.85
C LYS A 101 -3.48 -10.74 -15.45
N ALA A 102 -2.29 -10.78 -14.84
CA ALA A 102 -1.68 -12.02 -14.33
C ALA A 102 -2.54 -12.65 -13.22
N LEU A 103 -3.20 -11.84 -12.41
CA LEU A 103 -4.18 -12.29 -11.40
C LEU A 103 -5.57 -12.56 -11.99
N GLU A 104 -5.74 -12.45 -13.29
CA GLU A 104 -7.01 -12.69 -14.00
C GLU A 104 -8.20 -11.89 -13.44
N ILE A 105 -7.95 -10.70 -12.86
CA ILE A 105 -9.01 -9.86 -12.27
C ILE A 105 -10.05 -9.47 -13.33
N ASP A 106 -9.61 -9.27 -14.57
CA ASP A 106 -10.50 -9.01 -15.69
C ASP A 106 -11.46 -10.18 -15.98
N LYS A 107 -10.98 -11.42 -15.85
CA LYS A 107 -11.83 -12.61 -16.04
C LYS A 107 -12.87 -12.72 -14.94
N PHE A 108 -12.47 -12.40 -13.70
CA PHE A 108 -13.40 -12.39 -12.57
C PHE A 108 -14.59 -11.47 -12.82
N TRP A 109 -14.34 -10.19 -13.08
CA TRP A 109 -15.42 -9.21 -13.24
C TRP A 109 -16.25 -9.43 -14.52
N LYS A 110 -15.64 -9.90 -15.61
CA LYS A 110 -16.38 -10.36 -16.80
C LYS A 110 -17.28 -11.55 -16.50
N GLY A 111 -16.81 -12.48 -15.67
CA GLY A 111 -17.59 -13.61 -15.17
C GLY A 111 -18.80 -13.17 -14.35
N VAL A 112 -18.60 -12.22 -13.44
CA VAL A 112 -19.66 -11.61 -12.64
C VAL A 112 -20.68 -10.91 -13.53
N ALA A 113 -20.27 -10.09 -14.48
CA ALA A 113 -21.17 -9.39 -15.40
C ALA A 113 -22.04 -10.38 -16.19
N LYS A 114 -21.44 -11.47 -16.66
CA LYS A 114 -22.18 -12.56 -17.36
C LYS A 114 -23.18 -13.26 -16.44
N LYS A 115 -22.78 -13.57 -15.20
CA LYS A 115 -23.64 -14.22 -14.19
C LYS A 115 -24.84 -13.35 -13.83
N GLU A 116 -24.62 -12.06 -13.64
CA GLU A 116 -25.64 -11.08 -13.28
C GLU A 116 -26.47 -10.59 -14.48
N LYS A 117 -26.08 -10.97 -15.70
CA LYS A 117 -26.72 -10.54 -16.94
C LYS A 117 -26.84 -9.01 -17.05
N THR A 118 -25.84 -8.29 -16.53
CA THR A 118 -25.81 -6.83 -16.58
C THR A 118 -25.17 -6.33 -17.87
N ASN A 119 -25.64 -5.17 -18.36
CA ASN A 119 -25.05 -4.47 -19.49
C ASN A 119 -23.93 -3.51 -19.07
N ILE A 120 -23.67 -3.39 -17.76
CA ILE A 120 -22.59 -2.55 -17.21
C ILE A 120 -21.27 -3.29 -17.41
N ASP A 121 -20.27 -2.63 -18.00
CA ASP A 121 -18.92 -3.18 -18.11
C ASP A 121 -18.20 -3.10 -16.76
N LEU A 122 -18.48 -4.09 -15.88
CA LEU A 122 -17.91 -4.14 -14.53
C LEU A 122 -16.38 -4.19 -14.56
N GLU A 123 -15.79 -4.91 -15.52
CA GLU A 123 -14.34 -5.01 -15.62
C GLU A 123 -13.70 -3.66 -15.97
N LYS A 124 -14.23 -2.99 -16.96
CA LYS A 124 -13.68 -1.72 -17.42
C LYS A 124 -13.77 -0.65 -16.34
N ILE A 125 -14.90 -0.58 -15.64
CA ILE A 125 -15.09 0.36 -14.53
C ILE A 125 -14.16 0.00 -13.36
N PHE A 126 -14.05 -1.29 -12.97
CA PHE A 126 -13.18 -1.71 -11.88
C PHE A 126 -11.71 -1.39 -12.16
N SER A 127 -11.24 -1.69 -13.38
CA SER A 127 -9.87 -1.40 -13.80
C SER A 127 -9.57 0.11 -13.77
N LEU A 128 -10.50 0.95 -14.25
CA LEU A 128 -10.40 2.40 -14.15
C LEU A 128 -10.25 2.85 -12.69
N LEU A 129 -11.14 2.38 -11.80
CA LEU A 129 -11.13 2.76 -10.39
C LEU A 129 -9.84 2.33 -9.69
N VAL A 130 -9.31 1.14 -10.00
CA VAL A 130 -8.07 0.61 -9.39
C VAL A 130 -6.84 1.36 -9.93
N PHE A 131 -6.72 1.56 -11.23
CA PHE A 131 -5.57 2.25 -11.81
C PHE A 131 -5.52 3.72 -11.39
N MET A 132 -6.67 4.40 -11.44
CA MET A 132 -6.74 5.79 -11.00
C MET A 132 -6.52 5.94 -9.49
N ARG A 133 -6.87 4.95 -8.68
CA ARG A 133 -6.53 4.97 -7.24
C ARG A 133 -5.03 5.05 -6.99
N ILE A 134 -4.21 4.52 -7.90
CA ILE A 134 -2.74 4.56 -7.80
C ILE A 134 -2.17 5.81 -8.47
N ILE A 135 -2.66 6.12 -9.68
CA ILE A 135 -2.09 7.19 -10.52
C ILE A 135 -2.59 8.57 -10.09
N ARG A 136 -3.89 8.74 -9.91
CA ARG A 136 -4.54 9.99 -9.49
C ARG A 136 -5.70 9.65 -8.55
N PRO A 137 -5.42 9.44 -7.25
CA PRO A 137 -6.48 9.12 -6.30
C PRO A 137 -7.44 10.30 -6.12
N GLY A 138 -8.74 9.97 -6.01
CA GLY A 138 -9.80 10.95 -5.88
C GLY A 138 -11.15 10.30 -5.60
N SER A 139 -12.22 11.09 -5.62
CA SER A 139 -13.60 10.58 -5.53
C SER A 139 -13.97 9.77 -6.79
N LYS A 140 -15.07 9.03 -6.73
CA LYS A 140 -15.56 8.29 -7.92
C LYS A 140 -15.90 9.23 -9.08
N LYS A 141 -16.45 10.41 -8.76
CA LYS A 141 -16.72 11.46 -9.72
C LYS A 141 -15.44 12.05 -10.32
N ASP A 142 -14.47 12.41 -9.49
CA ASP A 142 -13.16 12.91 -9.95
C ASP A 142 -12.44 11.87 -10.82
N THR A 143 -12.47 10.59 -10.45
CA THR A 143 -11.92 9.50 -11.27
C THR A 143 -12.59 9.41 -12.64
N TYR A 144 -13.92 9.57 -12.69
CA TYR A 144 -14.67 9.58 -13.95
C TYR A 144 -14.33 10.81 -14.80
N GLU A 145 -14.25 11.98 -14.22
CA GLU A 145 -13.95 13.24 -14.92
C GLU A 145 -12.54 13.24 -15.54
N HIS A 146 -11.56 12.59 -14.87
CA HIS A 146 -10.18 12.51 -15.34
C HIS A 146 -9.81 11.16 -15.98
N ARG A 147 -10.78 10.34 -16.39
CA ARG A 147 -10.54 9.01 -16.99
C ARG A 147 -9.72 9.06 -18.28
N ASP A 148 -9.73 10.18 -18.94
CA ASP A 148 -8.97 10.45 -20.16
C ASP A 148 -7.46 10.63 -19.93
N MET A 149 -7.02 10.80 -18.67
CA MET A 149 -5.59 10.79 -18.31
C MET A 149 -4.90 9.46 -18.63
N LEU A 150 -5.63 8.37 -18.64
CA LEU A 150 -5.08 7.07 -19.01
C LEU A 150 -4.98 6.98 -20.55
N PHE A 151 -3.94 6.29 -21.02
CA PHE A 151 -3.72 6.13 -22.47
C PHE A 151 -4.84 5.33 -23.16
N GLU A 152 -5.46 4.39 -22.48
CA GLU A 152 -6.62 3.66 -22.98
C GLU A 152 -7.89 4.49 -22.83
N SER A 153 -8.81 4.38 -23.80
CA SER A 153 -10.06 5.11 -23.78
C SER A 153 -11.09 4.46 -22.85
N PHE A 154 -11.71 5.29 -22.02
CA PHE A 154 -12.83 4.95 -21.12
C PHE A 154 -14.06 5.83 -21.43
N GLU A 155 -14.16 6.33 -22.66
CA GLU A 155 -15.20 7.30 -23.07
C GLU A 155 -16.62 6.71 -23.05
N ASP A 156 -16.76 5.42 -23.28
CA ASP A 156 -18.03 4.69 -23.27
C ASP A 156 -18.62 4.44 -21.88
N ILE A 157 -17.86 4.72 -20.80
CA ILE A 157 -18.35 4.62 -19.42
C ILE A 157 -19.21 5.84 -19.08
N LYS A 158 -20.36 5.61 -18.46
CA LYS A 158 -21.22 6.64 -17.88
C LYS A 158 -21.02 6.76 -16.36
N LEU A 159 -21.17 7.94 -15.82
CA LEU A 159 -21.02 8.15 -14.36
C LEU A 159 -22.04 7.35 -13.54
N ASP A 160 -23.28 7.24 -14.04
CA ASP A 160 -24.31 6.42 -13.41
C ASP A 160 -23.91 4.94 -13.34
N ASP A 161 -23.32 4.41 -14.42
CA ASP A 161 -22.84 3.03 -14.45
C ASP A 161 -21.68 2.80 -13.45
N VAL A 162 -20.84 3.83 -13.20
CA VAL A 162 -19.80 3.77 -12.16
C VAL A 162 -20.43 3.54 -10.78
N TYR A 163 -21.46 4.31 -10.43
CA TYR A 163 -22.11 4.15 -9.12
C TYR A 163 -22.89 2.84 -9.02
N ARG A 164 -23.59 2.42 -10.06
CA ARG A 164 -24.31 1.12 -10.10
C ARG A 164 -23.36 -0.08 -10.04
N ALA A 165 -22.14 0.05 -10.58
CA ALA A 165 -21.13 -1.00 -10.50
C ALA A 165 -20.64 -1.24 -9.06
N LEU A 166 -20.68 -0.20 -8.18
CA LEU A 166 -20.27 -0.34 -6.78
C LEU A 166 -21.09 -1.39 -6.03
N ASP A 167 -22.39 -1.54 -6.32
CA ASP A 167 -23.24 -2.52 -5.68
C ASP A 167 -22.79 -3.96 -6.00
N TYR A 168 -22.34 -4.19 -7.25
CA TYR A 168 -21.79 -5.49 -7.64
C TYR A 168 -20.44 -5.76 -6.97
N TYR A 169 -19.58 -4.76 -6.83
CA TYR A 169 -18.28 -4.94 -6.18
C TYR A 169 -18.43 -5.30 -4.70
N THR A 170 -19.39 -4.71 -4.01
CA THR A 170 -19.75 -5.08 -2.64
C THR A 170 -20.32 -6.49 -2.57
N LYS A 171 -21.29 -6.80 -3.43
CA LYS A 171 -21.94 -8.12 -3.47
C LYS A 171 -20.95 -9.28 -3.65
N TYR A 172 -19.89 -9.06 -4.45
CA TYR A 172 -18.88 -10.06 -4.78
C TYR A 172 -17.52 -9.85 -4.10
N ASP A 173 -17.43 -8.94 -3.10
CA ASP A 173 -16.19 -8.67 -2.40
C ASP A 173 -15.56 -9.92 -1.79
N ALA A 174 -16.38 -10.76 -1.22
CA ALA A 174 -15.93 -11.99 -0.57
C ALA A 174 -15.26 -12.97 -1.53
N GLU A 175 -15.91 -13.23 -2.65
CA GLU A 175 -15.40 -14.09 -3.72
C GLU A 175 -14.18 -13.46 -4.39
N PHE A 176 -14.16 -12.14 -4.50
CA PHE A 176 -13.02 -11.41 -5.05
C PHE A 176 -11.77 -11.49 -4.18
N GLN A 177 -11.89 -11.42 -2.84
CA GLN A 177 -10.77 -11.65 -1.93
C GLN A 177 -10.19 -13.06 -2.10
N VAL A 178 -11.05 -14.10 -2.23
CA VAL A 178 -10.63 -15.48 -2.51
C VAL A 178 -9.91 -15.55 -3.86
N TRP A 179 -10.49 -14.96 -4.89
CA TRP A 179 -9.89 -14.92 -6.23
C TRP A 179 -8.48 -14.32 -6.21
N LEU A 180 -8.29 -13.19 -5.55
CA LEU A 180 -6.98 -12.55 -5.43
C LEU A 180 -5.96 -13.44 -4.71
N TYR A 181 -6.38 -14.14 -3.65
CA TYR A 181 -5.52 -15.08 -2.95
C TYR A 181 -5.12 -16.25 -3.84
N ASP A 182 -6.10 -16.94 -4.43
CA ASP A 182 -5.89 -18.15 -5.24
C ASP A 182 -4.98 -17.88 -6.46
N HIS A 183 -5.10 -16.71 -7.08
CA HIS A 183 -4.28 -16.34 -8.24
C HIS A 183 -2.93 -15.75 -7.86
N SER A 184 -2.80 -15.13 -6.69
CA SER A 184 -1.51 -14.60 -6.23
C SER A 184 -0.64 -15.66 -5.56
N ALA A 185 -1.21 -16.63 -4.86
CA ALA A 185 -0.48 -17.63 -4.09
C ALA A 185 0.53 -18.45 -4.93
N PRO A 186 0.16 -19.00 -6.09
CA PRO A 186 1.10 -19.76 -6.93
C PRO A 186 2.18 -18.88 -7.57
N LEU A 187 1.83 -17.64 -7.96
CA LEU A 187 2.76 -16.72 -8.64
C LEU A 187 3.83 -16.16 -7.71
N TYR A 188 3.47 -15.87 -6.46
CA TYR A 188 4.32 -15.16 -5.50
C TYR A 188 4.69 -16.00 -4.27
N LYS A 189 4.36 -17.30 -4.24
CA LYS A 189 4.68 -18.25 -3.16
C LYS A 189 4.38 -17.67 -1.76
N ARG A 190 3.16 -17.17 -1.58
CA ARG A 190 2.74 -16.43 -0.38
C ARG A 190 3.01 -17.18 0.91
N ASN A 191 3.59 -16.49 1.90
CA ASN A 191 3.89 -17.03 3.21
C ASN A 191 2.79 -16.70 4.23
N ILE A 192 1.85 -17.61 4.39
CA ILE A 192 0.69 -17.49 5.28
C ILE A 192 0.90 -18.16 6.66
N ARG A 193 2.08 -18.73 6.92
CA ARG A 193 2.39 -19.33 8.24
C ARG A 193 2.41 -18.28 9.34
N THR A 194 2.80 -17.06 9.01
CA THR A 194 2.77 -15.89 9.89
C THR A 194 1.90 -14.83 9.23
N THR A 195 0.93 -14.33 9.97
CA THR A 195 0.04 -13.26 9.51
C THR A 195 0.07 -12.10 10.50
N TYR A 196 -0.07 -10.88 9.97
CA TYR A 196 -0.11 -9.66 10.78
C TYR A 196 -1.50 -9.08 10.72
N PHE A 197 -2.01 -8.73 11.89
CA PHE A 197 -3.31 -8.11 12.03
C PHE A 197 -3.22 -6.81 12.80
N ASP A 198 -3.87 -5.77 12.30
CA ASP A 198 -4.06 -4.51 13.00
C ASP A 198 -5.31 -3.80 12.51
N CYS A 199 -5.79 -2.82 13.27
CA CYS A 199 -6.95 -1.99 12.95
C CYS A 199 -6.53 -0.53 12.76
N THR A 200 -7.25 0.13 11.86
CA THR A 200 -7.08 1.56 11.66
C THR A 200 -8.40 2.22 11.28
N ASN A 201 -8.51 3.53 11.50
CA ASN A 201 -9.71 4.27 11.16
C ASN A 201 -9.49 5.19 9.95
N TYR A 202 -10.60 5.41 9.22
CA TYR A 202 -10.71 6.35 8.12
C TYR A 202 -11.85 7.32 8.42
N TYR A 203 -11.65 8.59 8.16
CA TYR A 203 -12.62 9.64 8.47
C TYR A 203 -13.42 10.04 7.23
N TYR A 204 -14.58 10.63 7.52
CA TYR A 204 -15.42 11.30 6.54
C TYR A 204 -15.32 12.82 6.76
N ASP A 205 -15.31 13.57 5.69
CA ASP A 205 -15.32 15.04 5.77
C ASP A 205 -16.77 15.55 5.88
N ILE A 206 -17.48 15.06 6.89
CA ILE A 206 -18.88 15.43 7.22
C ILE A 206 -19.07 15.39 8.74
N SER A 207 -19.94 16.25 9.23
CA SER A 207 -20.16 16.43 10.67
C SER A 207 -21.22 15.51 11.29
N LYS A 208 -22.01 14.78 10.49
CA LYS A 208 -23.12 13.96 11.02
C LYS A 208 -22.85 12.46 10.88
N PRO A 209 -22.98 11.68 11.97
CA PRO A 209 -22.91 10.23 11.93
C PRO A 209 -24.19 9.66 11.29
N ASP A 210 -24.13 8.39 10.88
CA ASP A 210 -25.31 7.65 10.43
C ASP A 210 -26.12 7.13 11.63
N ILE A 211 -27.43 6.99 11.41
CA ILE A 211 -28.34 6.30 12.33
C ILE A 211 -28.51 4.87 11.81
N ASP A 212 -28.45 3.89 12.72
CA ASP A 212 -28.69 2.48 12.38
C ASP A 212 -30.14 2.27 11.95
N GLU A 213 -30.34 1.31 11.06
CA GLU A 213 -31.69 0.89 10.67
C GLU A 213 -32.26 0.00 11.76
N LEU A 214 -33.45 0.34 12.26
CA LEU A 214 -34.14 -0.39 13.32
C LEU A 214 -35.39 -1.07 12.76
N ASP A 215 -35.77 -2.21 13.36
CA ASP A 215 -37.07 -2.84 13.13
C ASP A 215 -38.19 -2.10 13.92
N GLU A 216 -39.43 -2.61 13.79
CA GLU A 216 -40.60 -2.05 14.49
C GLU A 216 -40.51 -2.17 16.02
N ASP A 217 -39.72 -3.13 16.51
CA ASP A 217 -39.47 -3.37 17.94
C ASP A 217 -38.25 -2.61 18.47
N GLY A 218 -37.55 -1.82 17.63
CA GLY A 218 -36.38 -1.03 17.99
C GLY A 218 -35.06 -1.82 18.00
N ASN A 219 -35.03 -3.06 17.49
CA ASN A 219 -33.79 -3.81 17.34
C ASN A 219 -33.02 -3.35 16.08
N VAL A 220 -31.68 -3.43 16.13
CA VAL A 220 -30.83 -3.05 15.01
C VAL A 220 -30.93 -4.06 13.87
N LEU A 221 -31.59 -3.71 12.76
CA LEU A 221 -31.63 -4.48 11.52
C LEU A 221 -30.31 -4.37 10.76
N LYS A 222 -29.80 -3.15 10.63
CA LYS A 222 -28.55 -2.88 9.88
C LYS A 222 -27.74 -1.82 10.58
N LYS A 223 -26.52 -2.18 10.97
CA LYS A 223 -25.54 -1.20 11.48
C LYS A 223 -25.01 -0.35 10.35
N ARG A 224 -24.86 0.94 10.61
CA ARG A 224 -24.22 1.90 9.71
C ARG A 224 -22.78 2.15 10.14
N TYR A 225 -21.88 2.34 9.16
CA TYR A 225 -20.44 2.44 9.43
C TYR A 225 -20.02 3.77 10.04
N ARG A 226 -20.58 4.89 9.56
CA ARG A 226 -20.16 6.24 9.97
C ARG A 226 -20.63 6.55 11.38
N LYS A 227 -19.74 6.41 12.35
CA LYS A 227 -20.02 6.69 13.77
C LYS A 227 -18.92 7.56 14.35
N TYR A 228 -19.25 8.33 15.39
CA TYR A 228 -18.21 8.95 16.19
C TYR A 228 -17.49 7.87 17.01
N GLY A 229 -16.17 7.98 17.08
CA GLY A 229 -15.34 7.03 17.81
C GLY A 229 -13.96 7.61 18.16
N PRO A 230 -13.10 6.82 18.79
CA PRO A 230 -11.76 7.25 19.19
C PRO A 230 -10.85 7.41 17.97
N GLU A 231 -10.90 8.59 17.35
CA GLU A 231 -10.08 8.93 16.18
C GLU A 231 -8.64 9.24 16.60
N LYS A 232 -7.66 8.58 15.93
CA LYS A 232 -6.23 8.65 16.29
C LYS A 232 -5.59 10.04 16.13
N ASN A 233 -6.18 10.93 15.32
CA ASN A 233 -5.70 12.31 15.10
C ASN A 233 -6.53 13.37 15.84
N HIS A 234 -7.44 12.95 16.74
CA HIS A 234 -8.32 13.83 17.54
C HIS A 234 -9.26 14.70 16.69
N ARG A 235 -9.65 14.24 15.49
CA ARG A 235 -10.71 14.87 14.70
C ARG A 235 -12.08 14.61 15.32
N LYS A 236 -13.01 15.51 15.06
CA LYS A 236 -14.41 15.38 15.49
C LYS A 236 -15.34 14.79 14.41
N ASP A 237 -14.75 14.32 13.32
CA ASP A 237 -15.50 13.77 12.20
C ASP A 237 -15.88 12.30 12.46
N PRO A 238 -17.02 11.81 11.92
CA PRO A 238 -17.34 10.39 11.95
C PRO A 238 -16.27 9.56 11.26
N ILE A 239 -16.07 8.36 11.77
CA ILE A 239 -15.07 7.42 11.28
C ILE A 239 -15.68 6.05 10.96
N ILE A 240 -14.96 5.27 10.19
CA ILE A 240 -15.12 3.84 10.03
C ILE A 240 -13.84 3.16 10.48
N GLU A 241 -13.93 1.99 11.07
CA GLU A 241 -12.80 1.17 11.41
C GLU A 241 -12.60 0.05 10.39
N MET A 242 -11.35 -0.15 9.98
CA MET A 242 -10.92 -1.25 9.11
C MET A 242 -9.91 -2.12 9.84
N GLY A 243 -10.25 -3.40 10.02
CA GLY A 243 -9.28 -4.43 10.36
C GLY A 243 -8.69 -5.05 9.11
N LEU A 244 -7.37 -5.18 9.07
CA LEU A 244 -6.64 -5.76 7.93
C LEU A 244 -5.79 -6.94 8.39
N LEU A 245 -5.81 -8.00 7.62
CA LEU A 245 -4.94 -9.17 7.76
C LEU A 245 -4.01 -9.22 6.55
N ILE A 246 -2.70 -9.24 6.79
CA ILE A 246 -1.67 -9.39 5.75
C ILE A 246 -0.82 -10.63 6.03
N ASP A 247 -0.18 -11.18 5.00
CA ASP A 247 0.81 -12.26 5.14
C ASP A 247 2.20 -11.74 5.54
N ALA A 248 3.16 -12.66 5.65
CA ALA A 248 4.54 -12.34 6.04
C ALA A 248 5.26 -11.41 5.05
N ASP A 249 4.81 -11.33 3.81
CA ASP A 249 5.37 -10.47 2.76
C ASP A 249 4.60 -9.16 2.57
N ALA A 250 3.73 -8.84 3.52
CA ALA A 250 2.87 -7.66 3.55
C ALA A 250 1.79 -7.62 2.43
N ILE A 251 1.51 -8.76 1.78
CA ILE A 251 0.43 -8.83 0.81
C ILE A 251 -0.90 -8.98 1.56
N PRO A 252 -1.92 -8.15 1.27
CA PRO A 252 -3.24 -8.26 1.88
C PRO A 252 -3.86 -9.65 1.68
N LEU A 253 -4.43 -10.21 2.75
CA LEU A 253 -5.17 -11.47 2.75
C LEU A 253 -6.67 -11.22 2.83
N SER A 254 -7.09 -10.48 3.84
CA SER A 254 -8.50 -10.18 4.09
C SER A 254 -8.64 -8.90 4.89
N TYR A 255 -9.80 -8.28 4.78
CA TYR A 255 -10.16 -7.14 5.60
C TYR A 255 -11.61 -7.24 6.09
N GLY A 256 -11.94 -6.44 7.07
CA GLY A 256 -13.30 -6.24 7.55
C GLY A 256 -13.52 -4.77 7.92
N LEU A 257 -14.75 -4.31 7.73
CA LEU A 257 -15.17 -2.96 8.07
C LEU A 257 -16.12 -3.02 9.26
N PHE A 258 -15.98 -2.05 10.17
CA PHE A 258 -16.73 -1.99 11.41
C PHE A 258 -17.17 -0.56 11.67
N PRO A 259 -18.29 -0.35 12.37
CA PRO A 259 -18.70 0.99 12.82
C PRO A 259 -17.62 1.67 13.64
N GLY A 260 -17.44 2.97 13.43
CA GLY A 260 -16.36 3.73 14.07
C GLY A 260 -16.41 3.80 15.61
N ASN A 261 -17.51 3.40 16.24
CA ASN A 261 -17.69 3.31 17.68
C ASN A 261 -17.46 1.90 18.24
N GLU A 262 -17.14 0.92 17.41
CA GLU A 262 -16.82 -0.43 17.89
C GLU A 262 -15.39 -0.54 18.42
N SER A 263 -15.14 -1.51 19.27
CA SER A 263 -13.81 -1.72 19.85
C SER A 263 -12.95 -2.61 18.94
N GLU A 264 -11.74 -2.16 18.60
CA GLU A 264 -10.75 -2.92 17.83
C GLU A 264 -10.53 -4.37 18.38
N LYS A 265 -10.75 -4.57 19.69
CA LYS A 265 -10.49 -5.85 20.36
C LYS A 265 -11.36 -6.99 19.87
N VAL A 266 -12.58 -6.71 19.41
CA VAL A 266 -13.53 -7.73 18.96
C VAL A 266 -13.44 -7.99 17.45
N ASN A 267 -12.77 -7.14 16.70
CA ASN A 267 -12.76 -7.15 15.23
C ASN A 267 -11.78 -8.17 14.63
N MET A 268 -10.76 -8.59 15.37
CA MET A 268 -9.73 -9.51 14.89
C MET A 268 -10.28 -10.91 14.57
N LEU A 269 -11.00 -11.53 15.50
CA LEU A 269 -11.47 -12.91 15.35
C LEU A 269 -12.42 -13.13 14.17
N PRO A 270 -13.40 -12.26 13.89
CA PRO A 270 -14.25 -12.39 12.71
C PRO A 270 -13.44 -12.42 11.40
N ILE A 271 -12.42 -11.58 11.27
CA ILE A 271 -11.58 -11.51 10.06
C ILE A 271 -10.73 -12.76 9.92
N ILE A 272 -10.09 -13.23 11.00
CA ILE A 272 -9.29 -14.46 10.97
C ILE A 272 -10.18 -15.68 10.63
N LYS A 273 -11.35 -15.82 11.25
CA LYS A 273 -12.31 -16.88 10.94
C LYS A 273 -12.74 -16.84 9.47
N LYS A 274 -13.08 -15.66 8.98
CA LYS A 274 -13.42 -15.42 7.58
C LYS A 274 -12.29 -15.83 6.64
N ALA A 275 -11.05 -15.43 6.95
CA ALA A 275 -9.88 -15.80 6.17
C ALA A 275 -9.64 -17.32 6.19
N LYS A 276 -9.69 -17.96 7.35
CA LYS A 276 -9.50 -19.40 7.47
C LYS A 276 -10.55 -20.19 6.68
N SER A 277 -11.83 -19.86 6.83
CA SER A 277 -12.91 -20.57 6.14
C SER A 277 -12.88 -20.36 4.62
N ARG A 278 -12.41 -19.21 4.14
CA ARG A 278 -12.42 -18.86 2.71
C ARG A 278 -11.17 -19.34 1.96
N PHE A 279 -10.02 -19.24 2.59
CA PHE A 279 -8.74 -19.56 1.92
C PHE A 279 -8.22 -20.96 2.29
N GLY A 280 -8.94 -21.73 3.10
CA GLY A 280 -8.49 -23.05 3.55
C GLY A 280 -7.20 -22.99 4.36
N LEU A 281 -6.95 -21.91 5.11
CA LEU A 281 -5.73 -21.75 5.88
C LEU A 281 -5.70 -22.78 7.02
N GLU A 282 -4.69 -23.65 7.01
CA GLU A 282 -4.54 -24.69 8.03
C GLU A 282 -4.17 -24.08 9.38
N ARG A 283 -2.90 -23.74 9.57
CA ARG A 283 -2.34 -23.15 10.80
C ARG A 283 -1.63 -21.85 10.50
N THR A 284 -1.92 -20.80 11.28
CA THR A 284 -1.22 -19.52 11.19
C THR A 284 -0.81 -19.01 12.57
N ILE A 285 0.29 -18.25 12.62
CA ILE A 285 0.71 -17.48 13.79
C ILE A 285 0.26 -16.05 13.56
N VAL A 286 -0.69 -15.58 14.37
CA VAL A 286 -1.21 -14.22 14.28
C VAL A 286 -0.36 -13.26 15.10
N VAL A 287 0.21 -12.27 14.44
CA VAL A 287 1.01 -11.22 15.09
C VAL A 287 0.18 -9.95 15.20
N ALA A 288 0.07 -9.40 16.40
CA ALA A 288 -0.69 -8.18 16.61
C ALA A 288 -0.14 -7.32 17.76
N ASP A 289 -0.58 -6.06 17.83
CA ASP A 289 -0.14 -5.16 18.90
C ASP A 289 -0.77 -5.53 20.24
N ARG A 290 -0.22 -4.95 21.31
CA ARG A 290 -0.63 -5.15 22.71
C ARG A 290 -2.11 -4.87 22.97
N GLY A 291 -2.75 -3.99 22.18
CA GLY A 291 -4.18 -3.67 22.30
C GLY A 291 -5.09 -4.88 22.03
N LEU A 292 -4.61 -5.83 21.22
CA LEU A 292 -5.32 -7.03 20.80
C LEU A 292 -5.01 -8.27 21.65
N ASN A 293 -4.14 -8.14 22.64
CA ASN A 293 -3.79 -9.18 23.61
C ASN A 293 -4.91 -9.34 24.65
N THR A 294 -6.03 -9.95 24.24
CA THR A 294 -7.22 -10.17 25.08
C THR A 294 -7.40 -11.65 25.42
N SER A 295 -8.11 -11.95 26.50
CA SER A 295 -8.40 -13.32 26.91
C SER A 295 -9.13 -14.12 25.82
N ASP A 296 -10.08 -13.50 25.12
CA ASP A 296 -10.85 -14.15 24.05
C ASP A 296 -9.96 -14.48 22.84
N ASN A 297 -9.06 -13.56 22.46
CA ASN A 297 -8.14 -13.77 21.35
C ASN A 297 -7.11 -14.87 21.67
N ILE A 298 -6.57 -14.88 22.89
CA ILE A 298 -5.68 -15.93 23.36
C ILE A 298 -6.40 -17.29 23.38
N PHE A 299 -7.61 -17.33 23.93
CA PHE A 299 -8.41 -18.55 24.01
C PHE A 299 -8.67 -19.19 22.64
N TYR A 300 -9.06 -18.37 21.66
CA TYR A 300 -9.32 -18.83 20.30
C TYR A 300 -8.07 -19.39 19.63
N LEU A 301 -7.00 -18.59 19.61
CA LEU A 301 -5.75 -18.95 18.92
C LEU A 301 -4.95 -20.06 19.64
N ASN A 302 -5.20 -20.29 20.91
CA ASN A 302 -4.60 -21.40 21.64
C ASN A 302 -5.31 -22.75 21.46
N GLY A 303 -6.25 -22.85 20.55
CA GLY A 303 -6.95 -24.09 20.19
C GLY A 303 -7.92 -24.62 21.25
N ASN A 304 -8.35 -23.78 22.20
CA ASN A 304 -9.31 -24.17 23.23
C ASN A 304 -10.76 -24.24 22.73
N ASN A 305 -11.02 -23.82 21.50
CA ASN A 305 -12.35 -23.90 20.90
C ASN A 305 -12.58 -25.27 20.26
N LYS A 306 -13.01 -26.25 21.06
CA LYS A 306 -13.25 -27.64 20.64
C LYS A 306 -14.37 -27.80 19.59
N LYS A 307 -15.16 -26.77 19.31
CA LYS A 307 -16.30 -26.85 18.34
C LYS A 307 -15.83 -26.75 16.89
N GLU A 308 -14.63 -26.27 16.65
CA GLU A 308 -14.04 -26.19 15.30
C GLU A 308 -12.88 -27.20 15.25
N ASN A 309 -12.96 -28.21 14.35
CA ASN A 309 -11.90 -29.20 14.08
C ASN A 309 -10.66 -28.58 13.43
N ASN A 310 -10.20 -27.43 13.93
CA ASN A 310 -9.08 -26.71 13.37
C ASN A 310 -7.79 -27.01 14.15
N PRO A 311 -6.67 -27.21 13.48
CA PRO A 311 -5.37 -27.26 14.12
C PRO A 311 -5.14 -25.98 14.91
N ARG A 312 -4.47 -26.13 16.07
CA ARG A 312 -4.13 -25.01 16.95
C ARG A 312 -3.36 -23.93 16.18
N ASP A 313 -3.93 -22.73 16.09
CA ASP A 313 -3.23 -21.54 15.65
C ASP A 313 -2.23 -21.07 16.72
N GLY A 314 -1.38 -20.11 16.37
CA GLY A 314 -0.47 -19.47 17.30
C GLY A 314 -0.68 -17.98 17.36
N TYR A 315 -0.09 -17.34 18.35
CA TYR A 315 -0.05 -15.89 18.45
C TYR A 315 1.32 -15.37 18.89
N VAL A 316 1.64 -14.15 18.47
CA VAL A 316 2.75 -13.33 18.98
C VAL A 316 2.20 -11.93 19.22
N TYR A 317 2.07 -11.55 20.50
CA TYR A 317 1.46 -10.28 20.90
C TYR A 317 2.43 -9.42 21.70
N GLY A 318 2.34 -8.11 21.51
CA GLY A 318 2.93 -7.17 22.47
C GLY A 318 2.27 -7.30 23.83
N GLN A 319 3.06 -7.15 24.90
CA GLN A 319 2.58 -7.11 26.27
C GLN A 319 2.96 -5.79 26.93
N SER A 320 2.00 -5.13 27.58
CA SER A 320 2.28 -3.91 28.32
C SER A 320 2.96 -4.25 29.65
N ILE A 321 4.17 -3.74 29.90
CA ILE A 321 4.84 -3.91 31.19
C ILE A 321 4.20 -3.00 32.24
N ARG A 322 3.97 -1.72 31.92
CA ARG A 322 3.41 -0.73 32.85
C ARG A 322 2.00 -1.09 33.33
N GLY A 323 1.19 -1.74 32.48
CA GLY A 323 -0.16 -2.21 32.81
C GLY A 323 -0.23 -3.65 33.37
N ALA A 324 0.89 -4.34 33.53
CA ALA A 324 0.92 -5.71 34.02
C ALA A 324 0.85 -5.79 35.58
N ASP A 325 0.67 -7.00 36.08
CA ASP A 325 0.73 -7.29 37.50
C ASP A 325 2.13 -7.04 38.10
N LYS A 326 2.20 -6.99 39.43
CA LYS A 326 3.45 -6.67 40.15
C LYS A 326 4.54 -7.71 39.93
N GLU A 327 4.19 -8.99 39.84
CA GLU A 327 5.15 -10.07 39.64
C GLU A 327 5.83 -9.94 38.25
N PHE A 328 5.04 -9.76 37.21
CA PHE A 328 5.57 -9.59 35.87
C PHE A 328 6.46 -8.34 35.74
N LYS A 329 6.04 -7.22 36.36
CA LYS A 329 6.83 -5.98 36.41
C LYS A 329 8.18 -6.22 37.07
N LYS A 330 8.20 -6.87 38.25
CA LYS A 330 9.42 -7.20 38.97
C LYS A 330 10.33 -8.10 38.14
N TRP A 331 9.77 -9.15 37.54
CA TRP A 331 10.53 -10.04 36.66
C TRP A 331 11.14 -9.31 35.48
N CYS A 332 10.44 -8.38 34.84
CA CYS A 332 10.96 -7.64 33.65
C CYS A 332 12.23 -6.83 33.97
N ILE A 333 12.28 -6.16 35.12
CA ILE A 333 13.42 -5.29 35.51
C ILE A 333 14.53 -6.01 36.29
N ASP A 334 14.27 -7.22 36.81
CA ASP A 334 15.28 -8.04 37.48
C ASP A 334 16.43 -8.34 36.52
N PRO A 335 17.68 -8.01 36.85
CA PRO A 335 18.83 -8.25 35.97
C PRO A 335 19.15 -9.72 35.77
N GLU A 336 18.66 -10.61 36.64
CA GLU A 336 18.92 -12.04 36.58
C GLU A 336 18.26 -12.69 35.35
N GLY A 337 18.99 -13.60 34.72
CA GLY A 337 18.54 -14.37 33.54
C GLY A 337 18.64 -13.65 32.20
N TYR A 338 19.10 -12.39 32.18
CA TYR A 338 19.33 -11.71 30.88
C TYR A 338 20.54 -12.30 30.15
N GLN A 339 20.33 -12.53 28.84
CA GLN A 339 21.37 -12.94 27.88
C GLN A 339 21.63 -11.80 26.91
N ASN A 340 22.85 -11.78 26.33
CA ASN A 340 23.26 -10.79 25.36
C ASN A 340 23.70 -11.51 24.07
N ASP A 341 22.89 -11.44 23.03
CA ASP A 341 23.19 -12.00 21.74
C ASP A 341 23.60 -10.91 20.74
N LYS A 342 24.57 -11.19 19.89
CA LYS A 342 24.86 -10.33 18.74
C LYS A 342 23.94 -10.71 17.61
N ILE A 343 23.11 -9.78 17.17
CA ILE A 343 22.20 -10.00 16.06
C ILE A 343 22.35 -8.91 15.00
N THR A 344 22.12 -9.28 13.74
CA THR A 344 22.05 -8.32 12.63
C THR A 344 20.65 -7.75 12.52
N ASP A 345 20.50 -6.43 12.53
CA ASP A 345 19.25 -5.72 12.44
C ASP A 345 19.33 -4.68 11.30
N GLY A 346 18.89 -5.07 10.11
CA GLY A 346 19.14 -4.30 8.88
C GLY A 346 20.62 -4.37 8.50
N CYS A 347 21.29 -3.22 8.41
CA CYS A 347 22.74 -3.12 8.15
C CYS A 347 23.58 -3.09 9.43
N ASP A 348 22.97 -2.99 10.62
CA ASP A 348 23.63 -2.81 11.88
C ASP A 348 23.76 -4.12 12.66
N THR A 349 24.89 -4.29 13.35
CA THR A 349 25.06 -5.34 14.37
C THR A 349 24.76 -4.73 15.72
N ILE A 350 23.75 -5.26 16.40
CA ILE A 350 23.33 -4.79 17.74
C ILE A 350 23.47 -5.88 18.79
N ILE A 351 23.60 -5.45 20.04
CA ILE A 351 23.51 -6.34 21.19
C ILE A 351 22.03 -6.46 21.58
N PHE A 352 21.48 -7.66 21.47
CA PHE A 352 20.14 -8.00 21.87
C PHE A 352 20.16 -8.56 23.30
N ARG A 353 19.84 -7.70 24.27
CA ARG A 353 19.73 -8.05 25.68
C ARG A 353 18.31 -8.50 25.97
N HIS A 354 18.13 -9.79 26.26
CA HIS A 354 16.80 -10.39 26.43
C HIS A 354 16.80 -11.51 27.46
N LYS A 355 15.61 -11.88 27.93
CA LYS A 355 15.32 -13.10 28.64
C LYS A 355 13.89 -13.56 28.37
N SER A 356 13.64 -14.85 28.59
CA SER A 356 12.30 -15.41 28.45
C SER A 356 12.01 -16.46 29.51
N ARG A 357 10.73 -16.73 29.70
CA ARG A 357 10.24 -17.82 30.57
C ARG A 357 8.95 -18.40 29.98
N ILE A 358 8.66 -19.66 30.34
CA ILE A 358 7.34 -20.25 30.15
C ILE A 358 6.55 -19.97 31.43
N TYR A 359 5.37 -19.40 31.31
CA TYR A 359 4.55 -18.98 32.43
C TYR A 359 3.09 -19.39 32.23
N PRO A 360 2.45 -20.08 33.21
CA PRO A 360 1.04 -20.42 33.15
C PRO A 360 0.19 -19.15 33.34
N LYS A 361 -0.43 -18.69 32.26
CA LYS A 361 -1.29 -17.50 32.27
C LYS A 361 -2.74 -17.88 32.48
N THR A 362 -3.35 -17.38 33.52
CA THR A 362 -4.78 -17.47 33.76
C THR A 362 -5.51 -16.43 32.92
N ILE A 363 -6.52 -16.84 32.15
CA ILE A 363 -7.39 -16.01 31.35
C ILE A 363 -8.85 -16.24 31.74
N HIS A 364 -9.66 -15.18 31.67
CA HIS A 364 -11.10 -15.24 31.92
C HIS A 364 -11.83 -15.06 30.60
N VAL A 365 -12.58 -16.07 30.18
CA VAL A 365 -13.32 -16.06 28.90
C VAL A 365 -14.82 -16.20 29.15
N ASN A 366 -15.61 -15.54 28.33
CA ASN A 366 -17.06 -15.70 28.34
C ASN A 366 -17.44 -16.93 27.50
N VAL A 367 -18.00 -17.96 28.12
CA VAL A 367 -18.27 -19.25 27.47
C VAL A 367 -19.65 -19.25 26.76
N ASP A 368 -20.62 -18.52 27.30
CA ASP A 368 -21.99 -18.41 26.79
C ASP A 368 -22.28 -16.96 26.42
N LYS A 369 -21.78 -16.53 25.23
CA LYS A 369 -21.90 -15.13 24.77
C LYS A 369 -23.35 -14.74 24.37
N ASP A 370 -24.18 -15.73 24.08
CA ASP A 370 -25.57 -15.57 23.60
C ASP A 370 -26.60 -15.51 24.73
N THR A 371 -26.18 -15.35 25.98
CA THR A 371 -27.07 -15.24 27.13
C THR A 371 -26.94 -13.89 27.81
N ASP A 372 -28.02 -13.38 28.39
CA ASP A 372 -28.05 -12.10 29.15
C ASP A 372 -27.07 -12.08 30.33
N HIS A 373 -26.62 -13.23 30.77
CA HIS A 373 -25.65 -13.41 31.87
C HIS A 373 -24.52 -14.37 31.47
N PRO A 374 -23.51 -13.93 30.67
CA PRO A 374 -22.44 -14.78 30.22
C PRO A 374 -21.60 -15.32 31.40
N LYS A 375 -21.50 -16.66 31.51
CA LYS A 375 -20.68 -17.30 32.52
C LYS A 375 -19.20 -17.10 32.18
N LYS A 376 -18.44 -16.52 33.10
CA LYS A 376 -16.99 -16.42 33.01
C LYS A 376 -16.36 -17.75 33.41
N LYS A 377 -15.54 -18.30 32.52
CA LYS A 377 -14.71 -19.48 32.80
C LYS A 377 -13.26 -19.06 32.92
N GLU A 378 -12.63 -19.57 33.99
CA GLU A 378 -11.20 -19.40 34.20
C GLU A 378 -10.45 -20.56 33.51
N ILE A 379 -9.44 -20.22 32.71
CA ILE A 379 -8.62 -21.19 31.97
C ILE A 379 -7.15 -20.80 32.10
N THR A 380 -6.32 -21.79 32.38
CA THR A 380 -4.86 -21.59 32.38
C THR A 380 -4.27 -22.07 31.08
N VAL A 381 -3.43 -21.26 30.47
CA VAL A 381 -2.71 -21.55 29.22
C VAL A 381 -1.22 -21.31 29.43
N ASP A 382 -0.39 -22.19 28.91
CA ASP A 382 1.05 -21.98 28.92
C ASP A 382 1.41 -20.93 27.88
N GLN A 383 2.21 -19.95 28.29
CA GLN A 383 2.60 -18.82 27.47
C GLN A 383 4.11 -18.58 27.65
N LYS A 384 4.83 -18.45 26.53
CA LYS A 384 6.19 -17.96 26.60
C LYS A 384 6.13 -16.43 26.68
N GLN A 385 6.75 -15.90 27.75
CA GLN A 385 6.92 -14.48 28.00
C GLN A 385 8.36 -14.11 27.70
N MET A 386 8.59 -13.15 26.82
CA MET A 386 9.90 -12.62 26.49
C MET A 386 9.95 -11.14 26.84
N VAL A 387 11.05 -10.69 27.42
CA VAL A 387 11.37 -9.28 27.63
C VAL A 387 12.74 -8.98 27.07
N TYR A 388 12.89 -7.83 26.44
CA TYR A 388 14.17 -7.34 25.97
C TYR A 388 14.34 -5.85 26.24
N TYR A 389 15.60 -5.42 26.31
CA TYR A 389 15.96 -4.03 26.53
C TYR A 389 16.57 -3.40 25.29
N SER A 390 16.21 -2.15 25.03
CA SER A 390 16.77 -1.33 23.95
C SER A 390 17.09 0.07 24.46
N GLN A 391 18.37 0.44 24.43
CA GLN A 391 18.84 1.77 24.83
C GLN A 391 18.16 2.89 24.01
N LYS A 392 18.12 2.72 22.68
CA LYS A 392 17.45 3.68 21.77
C LYS A 392 15.98 3.89 22.13
N TYR A 393 15.30 2.83 22.56
CA TYR A 393 13.90 2.94 22.99
C TYR A 393 13.77 3.61 24.36
N ALA A 394 14.70 3.36 25.29
CA ALA A 394 14.74 4.03 26.58
C ALA A 394 14.89 5.55 26.42
N GLU A 395 15.81 5.99 25.59
CA GLU A 395 16.02 7.40 25.27
C GLU A 395 14.76 8.05 24.65
N LYS A 396 14.12 7.35 23.71
CA LYS A 396 12.86 7.81 23.10
C LYS A 396 11.76 7.96 24.16
N GLN A 397 11.57 6.95 25.02
CA GLN A 397 10.55 6.98 26.06
C GLN A 397 10.81 8.07 27.11
N ALA A 398 12.07 8.28 27.50
CA ALA A 398 12.46 9.35 28.40
C ALA A 398 12.12 10.72 27.81
N LEU A 399 12.41 10.95 26.53
CA LEU A 399 12.06 12.19 25.81
C LEU A 399 10.53 12.41 25.72
N GLU A 400 9.79 11.36 25.39
CA GLU A 400 8.31 11.42 25.33
C GLU A 400 7.72 11.73 26.72
N ARG A 401 8.23 11.12 27.79
CA ARG A 401 7.84 11.40 29.16
C ARG A 401 8.16 12.85 29.54
N GLN A 402 9.36 13.33 29.23
CA GLN A 402 9.73 14.73 29.51
C GLN A 402 8.76 15.72 28.84
N ARG A 403 8.38 15.48 27.59
CA ARG A 403 7.37 16.29 26.89
C ARG A 403 5.98 16.19 27.54
N ALA A 404 5.61 15.01 28.06
CA ALA A 404 4.36 14.83 28.79
C ALA A 404 4.37 15.56 30.13
N ILE A 405 5.50 15.55 30.85
CA ILE A 405 5.70 16.31 32.12
C ILE A 405 5.57 17.80 31.84
N GLN A 406 6.21 18.36 30.82
CA GLN A 406 6.10 19.76 30.46
C GLN A 406 4.65 20.19 30.20
N ARG A 407 3.87 19.34 29.49
CA ARG A 407 2.44 19.59 29.26
C ARG A 407 1.62 19.44 30.55
N ALA A 408 1.98 18.55 31.45
CA ALA A 408 1.34 18.40 32.76
C ALA A 408 1.57 19.65 33.64
N GLU A 409 2.78 20.20 33.63
CA GLU A 409 3.09 21.47 34.29
C GLU A 409 2.29 22.64 33.72
N ASP A 410 2.10 22.68 32.38
CA ASP A 410 1.26 23.69 31.73
C ASP A 410 -0.22 23.57 32.16
N LEU A 411 -0.74 22.34 32.27
CA LEU A 411 -2.08 22.09 32.78
C LEU A 411 -2.22 22.54 34.26
N ILE A 412 -1.19 22.37 35.09
CA ILE A 412 -1.18 22.82 36.47
C ILE A 412 -1.19 24.35 36.54
N ARG A 413 -0.48 25.04 35.66
CA ARG A 413 -0.50 26.51 35.55
C ARG A 413 -1.83 27.06 35.01
N HIS A 414 -2.57 26.27 34.23
CA HIS A 414 -3.84 26.65 33.61
C HIS A 414 -4.96 25.65 33.97
N PRO A 415 -5.44 25.59 35.24
CA PRO A 415 -6.35 24.55 35.73
C PRO A 415 -7.65 24.43 34.94
N LYS A 416 -8.13 25.51 34.33
CA LYS A 416 -9.34 25.52 33.48
C LYS A 416 -9.26 24.63 32.25
N LYS A 417 -8.04 24.26 31.81
CA LYS A 417 -7.80 23.35 30.69
C LYS A 417 -7.74 21.86 31.13
N TYR A 418 -7.83 21.61 32.43
CA TYR A 418 -7.73 20.24 32.95
C TYR A 418 -9.06 19.50 32.81
N ASP A 419 -9.04 18.40 32.08
CA ASP A 419 -10.15 17.47 31.96
C ASP A 419 -9.80 16.15 32.66
N LYS A 420 -10.54 15.83 33.73
CA LYS A 420 -10.33 14.62 34.56
C LYS A 420 -10.65 13.33 33.80
N VAL A 421 -11.45 13.38 32.73
CA VAL A 421 -11.85 12.20 31.96
C VAL A 421 -10.67 11.59 31.19
N SER A 422 -9.65 12.38 30.91
CA SER A 422 -8.44 11.93 30.20
C SER A 422 -7.33 11.52 31.16
N ALA A 423 -7.37 10.31 31.68
CA ALA A 423 -6.30 9.74 32.54
C ALA A 423 -5.02 9.35 31.77
N LYS A 424 -4.92 9.66 30.47
CA LYS A 424 -3.79 9.29 29.59
C LYS A 424 -2.97 10.51 29.18
N GLY A 425 -1.69 10.29 28.88
CA GLY A 425 -0.79 11.35 28.47
C GLY A 425 -0.44 12.33 29.60
N ALA A 426 -0.43 13.63 29.30
CA ALA A 426 -0.05 14.68 30.26
C ALA A 426 -0.95 14.71 31.51
N SER A 427 -2.26 14.56 31.32
CA SER A 427 -3.25 14.51 32.42
C SER A 427 -3.01 13.34 33.37
N GLY A 428 -2.41 12.26 32.90
CA GLY A 428 -2.06 11.09 33.71
C GLY A 428 -0.97 11.34 34.75
N TYR A 429 -0.19 12.41 34.61
CA TYR A 429 0.85 12.83 35.55
C TYR A 429 0.41 13.96 36.49
N VAL A 430 -0.88 14.32 36.49
CA VAL A 430 -1.42 15.33 37.37
C VAL A 430 -2.27 14.68 38.45
N LYS A 431 -1.93 14.91 39.71
CA LYS A 431 -2.75 14.55 40.89
C LYS A 431 -3.63 15.71 41.28
N ASN A 432 -4.91 15.45 41.50
CA ASN A 432 -5.81 16.39 42.20
C ASN A 432 -5.93 15.93 43.66
N ILE A 433 -5.57 16.79 44.59
CA ILE A 433 -5.40 16.44 45.99
C ILE A 433 -6.66 16.79 46.82
N ALA A 434 -7.57 17.59 46.29
CA ALA A 434 -8.74 18.03 47.04
C ALA A 434 -10.03 17.34 46.56
N PHE A 435 -10.44 16.29 47.31
CA PHE A 435 -11.72 15.61 47.14
C PHE A 435 -12.55 15.73 48.41
N ASN A 436 -13.84 15.95 48.29
CA ASN A 436 -14.77 15.60 49.34
C ASN A 436 -14.86 14.06 49.41
N LYS A 437 -14.47 13.48 50.53
CA LYS A 437 -14.46 12.02 50.73
C LYS A 437 -15.86 11.39 50.74
N GLU A 438 -16.90 12.17 51.02
CA GLU A 438 -18.29 11.68 51.14
C GLU A 438 -19.07 11.83 49.84
N THR A 439 -18.84 12.91 49.07
CA THR A 439 -19.60 13.18 47.84
C THR A 439 -18.78 12.85 46.57
N GLY A 440 -17.47 12.68 46.67
CA GLY A 440 -16.58 12.50 45.49
C GLY A 440 -16.41 13.77 44.67
N GLU A 441 -16.98 14.89 45.09
CA GLU A 441 -16.88 16.19 44.40
C GLU A 441 -15.53 16.84 44.63
N VAL A 442 -15.00 17.47 43.58
CA VAL A 442 -13.75 18.25 43.63
C VAL A 442 -14.05 19.59 44.28
N ILE A 443 -13.55 19.80 45.52
CA ILE A 443 -13.81 21.00 46.29
C ILE A 443 -12.96 22.18 45.80
N ASP A 444 -11.69 21.89 45.44
CA ASP A 444 -10.75 22.86 44.87
C ASP A 444 -9.79 22.19 43.92
N LEU A 445 -9.45 22.83 42.80
CA LEU A 445 -8.48 22.33 41.83
C LEU A 445 -7.03 22.54 42.36
N ASN A 446 -6.62 21.72 43.31
CA ASN A 446 -5.23 21.72 43.76
C ASN A 446 -4.42 20.66 42.97
N LEU A 447 -4.03 21.06 41.77
CA LEU A 447 -3.28 20.19 40.84
C LEU A 447 -1.80 20.16 41.20
N LYS A 448 -1.24 18.95 41.35
CA LYS A 448 0.21 18.75 41.56
C LYS A 448 0.72 17.67 40.62
N LEU A 449 2.02 17.76 40.32
CA LEU A 449 2.71 16.73 39.54
C LEU A 449 2.81 15.42 40.34
N ASP A 450 2.49 14.30 39.72
CA ASP A 450 2.62 12.97 40.30
C ASP A 450 4.04 12.42 40.13
N VAL A 451 4.95 12.90 40.97
CA VAL A 451 6.38 12.53 40.92
C VAL A 451 6.57 11.03 41.14
N GLU A 452 5.85 10.42 42.09
CA GLU A 452 5.93 8.99 42.38
C GLU A 452 5.60 8.13 41.17
N LYS A 453 4.54 8.51 40.44
CA LYS A 453 4.16 7.82 39.19
C LYS A 453 5.18 8.00 38.08
N ILE A 454 5.75 9.20 37.96
CA ILE A 454 6.81 9.48 36.98
C ILE A 454 8.04 8.62 37.23
N GLU A 455 8.49 8.53 38.51
CA GLU A 455 9.62 7.71 38.92
C GLU A 455 9.34 6.22 38.72
N GLU A 456 8.14 5.75 39.09
CA GLU A 456 7.76 4.35 38.91
C GLU A 456 7.73 3.98 37.42
N GLU A 457 7.14 4.81 36.56
CA GLU A 457 7.08 4.53 35.11
C GLU A 457 8.44 4.62 34.42
N SER A 458 9.37 5.43 34.93
CA SER A 458 10.73 5.56 34.39
C SER A 458 11.54 4.29 34.47
N LYS A 459 11.29 3.44 35.49
CA LYS A 459 11.99 2.17 35.69
C LYS A 459 11.79 1.19 34.52
N TYR A 460 10.73 1.35 33.75
CA TYR A 460 10.38 0.46 32.64
C TYR A 460 10.80 1.02 31.26
N ASP A 461 11.52 2.13 31.23
CA ASP A 461 12.02 2.67 29.97
C ASP A 461 13.00 1.74 29.28
N GLY A 462 12.83 1.59 27.99
CA GLY A 462 13.67 0.71 27.17
C GLY A 462 13.27 -0.76 27.18
N TYR A 463 12.38 -1.18 28.08
CA TYR A 463 11.93 -2.56 28.13
C TYR A 463 10.73 -2.78 27.22
N TYR A 464 10.83 -3.82 26.38
CA TYR A 464 9.77 -4.36 25.57
C TYR A 464 9.41 -5.76 26.02
N SER A 465 8.14 -6.10 26.01
CA SER A 465 7.70 -7.46 26.28
C SER A 465 6.78 -7.98 25.17
N ILE A 466 6.99 -9.24 24.83
CA ILE A 466 6.23 -10.02 23.86
C ILE A 466 5.82 -11.32 24.51
N VAL A 467 4.62 -11.77 24.19
CA VAL A 467 4.06 -13.04 24.65
C VAL A 467 3.61 -13.87 23.46
N THR A 468 3.78 -15.19 23.59
CA THR A 468 3.44 -16.11 22.49
C THR A 468 2.99 -17.47 22.99
N SER A 469 2.15 -18.14 22.21
CA SER A 469 1.82 -19.56 22.36
C SER A 469 2.91 -20.50 21.83
N GLU A 470 3.89 -19.98 21.11
CA GLU A 470 4.97 -20.75 20.51
C GLU A 470 6.11 -20.98 21.53
N LEU A 471 5.92 -21.97 22.42
CA LEU A 471 6.81 -22.17 23.57
C LEU A 471 8.25 -22.47 23.17
N ASN A 472 8.46 -23.17 22.07
CA ASN A 472 9.78 -23.61 21.59
C ASN A 472 10.44 -22.61 20.62
N MET A 473 9.75 -21.52 20.26
CA MET A 473 10.31 -20.49 19.36
C MET A 473 11.43 -19.73 20.06
N SER A 474 12.55 -19.52 19.39
CA SER A 474 13.67 -18.75 19.94
C SER A 474 13.32 -17.29 20.14
N ASP A 475 13.95 -16.61 21.09
CA ASP A 475 13.69 -15.20 21.38
C ASP A 475 14.06 -14.30 20.20
N ILE A 476 15.11 -14.66 19.45
CA ILE A 476 15.52 -13.96 18.22
C ILE A 476 14.43 -14.05 17.16
N GLU A 477 13.85 -15.25 16.99
CA GLU A 477 12.76 -15.47 16.01
C GLU A 477 11.48 -14.74 16.42
N ILE A 478 11.09 -14.79 17.71
CA ILE A 478 9.96 -14.03 18.25
C ILE A 478 10.12 -12.54 17.96
N ARG A 479 11.30 -11.98 18.24
CA ARG A 479 11.61 -10.57 17.95
C ARG A 479 11.52 -10.27 16.46
N LYS A 480 12.09 -11.12 15.60
CA LYS A 480 12.06 -10.96 14.13
C LYS A 480 10.63 -10.95 13.62
N ILE A 481 9.81 -11.89 14.05
CA ILE A 481 8.39 -11.98 13.67
C ILE A 481 7.65 -10.73 14.17
N TYR A 482 7.80 -10.35 15.43
CA TYR A 482 7.11 -9.19 15.99
C TYR A 482 7.49 -7.87 15.31
N LYS A 483 8.75 -7.69 14.90
CA LYS A 483 9.18 -6.54 14.10
C LYS A 483 8.46 -6.42 12.76
N GLY A 484 8.03 -7.53 12.20
CA GLY A 484 7.23 -7.54 10.96
C GLY A 484 5.90 -6.79 11.08
N LEU A 485 5.44 -6.47 12.29
CA LEU A 485 4.23 -5.67 12.53
C LEU A 485 4.32 -4.27 11.89
N SER A 486 5.52 -3.71 11.77
CA SER A 486 5.73 -2.44 11.06
C SER A 486 5.26 -2.45 9.60
N ARG A 487 5.17 -3.63 8.97
CA ARG A 487 4.70 -3.77 7.58
C ARG A 487 3.21 -3.46 7.42
N ILE A 488 2.38 -3.82 8.42
CA ILE A 488 0.96 -3.47 8.37
C ILE A 488 0.75 -1.98 8.65
N GLU A 489 1.54 -1.39 9.55
CA GLU A 489 1.53 0.06 9.80
C GLU A 489 1.92 0.83 8.53
N GLU A 490 2.94 0.36 7.80
CA GLU A 490 3.33 0.92 6.51
C GLU A 490 2.22 0.76 5.46
N THR A 491 1.56 -0.41 5.40
CA THR A 491 0.43 -0.65 4.50
C THR A 491 -0.70 0.35 4.76
N PHE A 492 -1.04 0.59 6.02
CA PHE A 492 -2.02 1.62 6.38
C PHE A 492 -1.56 3.04 6.01
N ARG A 493 -0.27 3.34 6.16
CA ARG A 493 0.27 4.64 5.73
C ARG A 493 0.10 4.83 4.23
N ILE A 494 0.44 3.83 3.42
CA ILE A 494 0.29 3.87 1.96
C ILE A 494 -1.19 4.05 1.58
N THR A 495 -2.10 3.28 2.16
CA THR A 495 -3.54 3.41 1.85
C THR A 495 -4.08 4.79 2.20
N LYS A 496 -3.65 5.37 3.32
CA LYS A 496 -4.12 6.67 3.81
C LYS A 496 -3.52 7.88 3.08
N SER A 497 -2.23 7.80 2.69
CA SER A 497 -1.49 8.92 2.12
C SER A 497 -1.37 8.80 0.60
N GLU A 498 -0.86 7.68 0.11
CA GLU A 498 -0.54 7.53 -1.31
C GLU A 498 -1.78 7.17 -2.15
N LEU A 499 -2.64 6.32 -1.61
CA LEU A 499 -3.89 5.94 -2.27
C LEU A 499 -5.06 6.86 -1.89
N ASP A 500 -4.85 7.84 -1.03
CA ASP A 500 -5.84 8.84 -0.60
C ASP A 500 -7.22 8.22 -0.29
N THR A 501 -7.21 7.13 0.50
CA THR A 501 -8.44 6.41 0.85
C THR A 501 -9.35 7.22 1.77
N ARG A 502 -8.83 8.31 2.35
CA ARG A 502 -9.55 9.25 3.21
C ARG A 502 -9.29 10.71 2.80
N PRO A 503 -10.31 11.60 2.82
CA PRO A 503 -11.69 11.35 3.31
C PRO A 503 -12.47 10.41 2.40
N ILE A 504 -13.43 9.67 2.98
CA ILE A 504 -14.31 8.80 2.22
C ILE A 504 -15.45 9.64 1.64
N HIS A 505 -15.64 9.59 0.31
CA HIS A 505 -16.59 10.42 -0.44
C HIS A 505 -17.91 9.70 -0.80
N VAL A 506 -18.10 8.48 -0.32
CA VAL A 506 -19.33 7.68 -0.55
C VAL A 506 -20.06 7.47 0.76
N THR A 507 -21.39 7.31 0.71
CA THR A 507 -22.24 7.44 1.89
C THR A 507 -23.01 6.18 2.28
N THR A 508 -23.42 5.33 1.31
CA THR A 508 -24.10 4.07 1.62
C THR A 508 -23.11 3.01 2.06
N ASN A 509 -23.53 2.05 2.88
CA ASN A 509 -22.66 0.96 3.31
C ASN A 509 -22.07 0.22 2.11
N GLU A 510 -22.91 -0.08 1.10
CA GLU A 510 -22.52 -0.79 -0.11
C GLU A 510 -21.42 -0.05 -0.88
N HIS A 511 -21.58 1.25 -1.06
CA HIS A 511 -20.57 2.06 -1.75
C HIS A 511 -19.29 2.23 -0.92
N ILE A 512 -19.41 2.27 0.42
CA ILE A 512 -18.25 2.29 1.33
C ILE A 512 -17.47 0.97 1.20
N GLU A 513 -18.13 -0.17 1.27
CA GLU A 513 -17.52 -1.48 1.08
C GLU A 513 -16.80 -1.58 -0.27
N SER A 514 -17.48 -1.20 -1.36
CA SER A 514 -16.91 -1.17 -2.70
C SER A 514 -15.68 -0.23 -2.82
N HIS A 515 -15.69 0.91 -2.12
CA HIS A 515 -14.51 1.78 -2.07
C HIS A 515 -13.32 1.03 -1.47
N PHE A 516 -13.52 0.30 -0.37
CA PHE A 516 -12.46 -0.49 0.25
C PHE A 516 -12.05 -1.70 -0.59
N THR A 517 -12.98 -2.37 -1.31
CA THR A 517 -12.64 -3.42 -2.29
C THR A 517 -11.67 -2.89 -3.36
N THR A 518 -11.93 -1.68 -3.87
CA THR A 518 -11.06 -1.02 -4.85
C THR A 518 -9.68 -0.70 -4.25
N CYS A 519 -9.64 -0.19 -3.03
CA CYS A 519 -8.39 0.13 -2.34
C CYS A 519 -7.59 -1.14 -1.98
N PHE A 520 -8.28 -2.20 -1.58
CA PHE A 520 -7.68 -3.52 -1.30
C PHE A 520 -7.03 -4.12 -2.55
N ALA A 521 -7.69 -4.04 -3.71
CA ALA A 521 -7.10 -4.44 -4.98
C ALA A 521 -5.86 -3.58 -5.31
N ALA A 522 -5.96 -2.26 -5.19
CA ALA A 522 -4.86 -1.34 -5.50
C ALA A 522 -3.62 -1.60 -4.63
N ILE A 523 -3.77 -1.75 -3.31
CA ILE A 523 -2.64 -2.02 -2.42
C ILE A 523 -2.06 -3.42 -2.66
N THR A 524 -2.90 -4.42 -2.99
CA THR A 524 -2.43 -5.76 -3.36
C THR A 524 -1.53 -5.70 -4.59
N LEU A 525 -1.96 -5.04 -5.68
CA LEU A 525 -1.18 -4.90 -6.90
C LEU A 525 0.14 -4.16 -6.67
N LEU A 526 0.13 -3.11 -5.84
CA LEU A 526 1.33 -2.38 -5.46
C LEU A 526 2.33 -3.25 -4.70
N ARG A 527 1.87 -4.04 -3.72
CA ARG A 527 2.74 -4.96 -2.96
C ARG A 527 3.35 -6.02 -3.86
N LEU A 528 2.59 -6.55 -4.82
CA LEU A 528 3.08 -7.52 -5.78
C LEU A 528 4.11 -6.90 -6.75
N LEU A 529 3.93 -5.64 -7.16
CA LEU A 529 4.94 -4.92 -7.94
C LEU A 529 6.23 -4.68 -7.14
N GLU A 530 6.11 -4.29 -5.88
CA GLU A 530 7.22 -4.08 -4.96
C GLU A 530 8.06 -5.36 -4.79
N ILE A 531 7.40 -6.51 -4.60
CA ILE A 531 8.03 -7.84 -4.55
C ILE A 531 8.70 -8.18 -5.89
N SER A 532 8.03 -7.93 -7.01
CA SER A 532 8.59 -8.17 -8.34
C SER A 532 9.86 -7.35 -8.60
N LEU A 533 9.98 -6.18 -7.98
CA LEU A 533 11.18 -5.33 -7.98
C LEU A 533 12.21 -5.73 -6.91
N GLY A 534 12.02 -6.87 -6.23
CA GLY A 534 12.92 -7.38 -5.21
C GLY A 534 12.92 -6.58 -3.91
N ASN A 535 11.85 -5.85 -3.61
CA ASN A 535 11.69 -4.98 -2.43
C ASN A 535 12.82 -3.92 -2.30
N LYS A 536 13.39 -3.48 -3.42
CA LYS A 536 14.49 -2.50 -3.46
C LYS A 536 14.01 -1.06 -3.25
N TYR A 537 12.76 -0.79 -3.61
CA TYR A 537 12.19 0.54 -3.59
C TYR A 537 10.91 0.55 -2.74
N PRO A 538 10.72 1.55 -1.88
CA PRO A 538 9.48 1.68 -1.12
C PRO A 538 8.32 2.08 -2.03
N ALA A 539 7.11 1.61 -1.72
CA ALA A 539 5.90 1.86 -2.49
C ALA A 539 5.67 3.34 -2.89
N PRO A 540 5.90 4.35 -2.03
CA PRO A 540 5.74 5.75 -2.44
C PRO A 540 6.63 6.15 -3.62
N GLN A 541 7.86 5.67 -3.70
CA GLN A 541 8.77 5.96 -4.82
C GLN A 541 8.31 5.27 -6.11
N ILE A 542 7.80 4.04 -6.00
CA ILE A 542 7.22 3.31 -7.14
C ILE A 542 6.00 4.08 -7.65
N ILE A 543 5.07 4.45 -6.78
CA ILE A 543 3.86 5.20 -7.14
C ILE A 543 4.22 6.51 -7.85
N GLU A 544 5.15 7.29 -7.29
CA GLU A 544 5.58 8.56 -7.88
C GLU A 544 6.18 8.34 -9.27
N SER A 545 7.00 7.31 -9.45
CA SER A 545 7.57 6.96 -10.75
C SER A 545 6.49 6.60 -11.78
N LEU A 546 5.47 5.83 -11.37
CA LEU A 546 4.35 5.46 -12.24
C LEU A 546 3.51 6.69 -12.62
N ARG A 547 3.28 7.62 -11.68
CA ARG A 547 2.54 8.88 -11.92
C ARG A 547 3.23 9.78 -12.93
N GLN A 548 4.57 9.81 -12.92
CA GLN A 548 5.36 10.63 -13.83
C GLN A 548 5.60 9.99 -15.20
N PHE A 549 5.37 8.69 -15.36
CA PHE A 549 5.58 8.00 -16.63
C PHE A 549 4.45 8.29 -17.62
N ASN A 550 4.55 9.44 -18.27
CA ASN A 550 3.54 9.99 -19.16
C ASN A 550 4.07 10.15 -20.59
N CYS A 551 3.15 10.29 -21.53
CA CYS A 551 3.45 10.62 -22.92
C CYS A 551 2.51 11.69 -23.45
N VAL A 552 2.99 12.41 -24.46
CA VAL A 552 2.22 13.40 -25.24
C VAL A 552 2.22 12.98 -26.70
N ASN A 553 1.10 13.09 -27.36
CA ASN A 553 1.00 12.88 -28.81
C ASN A 553 1.71 14.05 -29.52
N ILE A 554 2.67 13.74 -30.42
CA ILE A 554 3.34 14.75 -31.24
C ILE A 554 2.71 14.82 -32.65
N SER A 555 2.26 13.68 -33.16
CA SER A 555 1.64 13.55 -34.49
C SER A 555 1.01 12.17 -34.60
N SER A 556 -0.08 12.06 -35.31
CA SER A 556 -1.01 10.93 -35.55
C SER A 556 -0.69 9.58 -34.87
N ASN A 557 0.55 9.10 -34.91
CA ASN A 557 0.97 7.81 -34.34
C ASN A 557 2.26 7.88 -33.49
N ILE A 558 2.81 9.08 -33.28
CA ILE A 558 4.08 9.27 -32.56
C ILE A 558 3.84 10.00 -31.25
N TYR A 559 4.35 9.42 -30.19
CA TYR A 559 4.27 9.93 -28.84
C TYR A 559 5.66 10.23 -28.29
N ARG A 560 5.81 11.29 -27.53
CA ARG A 560 7.00 11.65 -26.77
C ARG A 560 6.79 11.28 -25.32
N MET A 561 7.65 10.42 -24.78
CA MET A 561 7.73 10.15 -23.35
C MET A 561 8.32 11.34 -22.63
N THR A 562 7.77 11.68 -21.46
CA THR A 562 8.15 12.89 -20.71
C THR A 562 9.10 12.60 -19.57
N TYR A 563 9.17 11.36 -19.08
CA TYR A 563 9.95 11.00 -17.90
C TYR A 563 10.44 9.56 -17.95
N THR A 564 11.58 9.29 -17.32
CA THR A 564 12.08 7.96 -16.95
C THR A 564 13.01 8.07 -15.76
N ASN A 565 13.14 7.00 -14.99
CA ASN A 565 14.09 6.87 -13.88
C ASN A 565 14.52 5.40 -13.72
N GLU A 566 15.35 5.11 -12.72
CA GLU A 566 15.85 3.76 -12.48
C GLU A 566 14.74 2.77 -12.11
N ILE A 567 13.73 3.19 -11.36
CA ILE A 567 12.57 2.34 -11.00
C ILE A 567 11.81 1.92 -12.27
N LEU A 568 11.53 2.87 -13.15
CA LEU A 568 10.85 2.59 -14.42
C LEU A 568 11.69 1.69 -15.33
N LYS A 569 13.02 1.85 -15.35
CA LYS A 569 13.91 0.95 -16.10
C LYS A 569 13.82 -0.47 -15.56
N GLN A 570 13.79 -0.65 -14.24
CA GLN A 570 13.64 -1.97 -13.64
C GLN A 570 12.23 -2.55 -13.88
N CYS A 571 11.17 -1.75 -13.79
CA CYS A 571 9.82 -2.19 -14.22
C CYS A 571 9.82 -2.64 -15.69
N GLY A 572 10.48 -1.89 -16.56
CA GLY A 572 10.63 -2.23 -17.97
C GLY A 572 11.41 -3.53 -18.18
N ALA A 573 12.52 -3.71 -17.46
CA ALA A 573 13.37 -4.89 -17.55
C ALA A 573 12.64 -6.20 -17.18
N LEU A 574 11.65 -6.15 -16.29
CA LEU A 574 10.79 -7.31 -15.99
C LEU A 574 9.98 -7.80 -17.19
N HIS A 575 9.87 -6.99 -18.26
CA HIS A 575 8.99 -7.24 -19.40
C HIS A 575 9.63 -6.95 -20.77
N ASP A 576 10.95 -6.84 -20.83
CA ASP A 576 11.71 -6.48 -22.05
C ASP A 576 11.27 -5.17 -22.69
N ILE A 577 10.93 -4.17 -21.86
CA ILE A 577 10.50 -2.83 -22.28
C ILE A 577 11.60 -1.82 -21.96
N ASP A 578 12.18 -1.19 -22.99
CA ASP A 578 13.10 -0.08 -22.82
C ASP A 578 12.33 1.21 -22.43
N THR A 579 12.25 1.54 -21.14
CA THR A 579 11.57 2.76 -20.67
C THR A 579 12.35 4.05 -20.93
N GLY A 580 13.60 3.98 -21.39
CA GLY A 580 14.44 5.13 -21.73
C GLY A 580 14.18 5.71 -23.13
N LYS A 581 13.49 4.98 -23.99
CA LYS A 581 13.19 5.42 -25.36
C LYS A 581 12.25 6.62 -25.36
N LYS A 582 12.73 7.76 -25.87
CA LYS A 582 12.02 9.07 -25.84
C LYS A 582 10.82 9.15 -26.78
N HIS A 583 10.95 8.64 -28.01
CA HIS A 583 9.88 8.68 -29.02
C HIS A 583 9.38 7.26 -29.33
N ARG A 584 8.07 7.07 -29.31
CA ARG A 584 7.41 5.78 -29.47
C ARG A 584 6.25 5.89 -30.44
N THR A 585 6.00 4.81 -31.16
CA THR A 585 4.74 4.66 -31.91
C THR A 585 3.60 4.31 -30.96
N LYS A 586 2.37 4.54 -31.37
CA LYS A 586 1.16 4.12 -30.63
C LYS A 586 1.18 2.61 -30.30
N GLU A 587 1.71 1.81 -31.21
CA GLU A 587 1.83 0.36 -31.01
C GLU A 587 2.87 0.02 -29.94
N GLU A 588 4.01 0.72 -29.89
CA GLU A 588 5.01 0.51 -28.84
C GLU A 588 4.47 0.90 -27.47
N ILE A 589 3.66 1.97 -27.37
CA ILE A 589 2.98 2.30 -26.11
C ILE A 589 1.96 1.22 -25.74
N ARG A 590 1.18 0.75 -26.72
CA ARG A 590 0.25 -0.37 -26.49
C ARG A 590 0.96 -1.63 -25.99
N ARG A 591 2.22 -1.89 -26.40
CA ARG A 591 3.02 -3.02 -25.85
C ARG A 591 3.35 -2.83 -24.37
N ILE A 592 3.56 -1.59 -23.91
CA ILE A 592 3.73 -1.31 -22.47
C ILE A 592 2.44 -1.69 -21.70
N LEU A 593 1.29 -1.41 -22.29
CA LEU A 593 -0.04 -1.64 -21.70
C LEU A 593 -0.59 -3.05 -21.94
N LYS A 594 0.01 -3.81 -22.86
CA LYS A 594 -0.43 -5.15 -23.21
C LYS A 594 0.21 -6.18 -22.28
N TYR A 595 -0.64 -7.09 -21.85
CA TYR A 595 -0.19 -8.27 -21.10
C TYR A 595 0.35 -9.33 -22.06
#